data_b45bb25a85da8cdc563a03329c0a9b5c
#
_entry.id   b45bb25a85da8cdc563a03329c0a9b5c
#
_cell.length_a   1.000
_cell.length_b   1.000
_cell.length_c   1.000
_cell.angle_alpha   90.00
_cell.angle_beta   90.00
_cell.angle_gamma   90.00
#
_symmetry.space_group_name_H-M   'P 1'
#
loop_
_entity.id
_entity.type
_entity.pdbx_description
1 polymer ?
#
loop_
_entity_poly.entity_id
_entity_poly.type
_entity_poly.pdbx_seq_one_letter_code
_entity_poly.pdbx_strand_id
1 'polypeptide(L)'
;MNAPWYSWGYQHTKAATFVAAWRHLVTLFRQEGADNVTWLWTVEAAGRSPAPVQDWWPGAKYVTWVGVDGYYYRPADTFATVFGKTIDEVRKFTSDPVLLSECAVGPAAGQFRKILNLFNGMSKYRTLGLVWFDKKQTGGTYRQDWRLEDSPLAVEAFRLGVKDELMPVTPTG
;
A
#
# COMPACT_ATOMS: atom_id res chain seq x y z
N MET A 1 9.86 -3.61 3.33
CA MET A 1 10.85 -3.91 4.38
C MET A 1 10.41 -5.04 5.34
N ASN A 2 9.17 -5.10 5.70
CA ASN A 2 8.64 -6.15 6.61
C ASN A 2 8.24 -7.46 5.90
N ALA A 3 8.68 -7.67 4.66
CA ALA A 3 8.48 -8.91 3.89
C ALA A 3 9.80 -9.71 3.79
N PRO A 4 9.71 -11.05 3.76
CA PRO A 4 10.91 -11.89 3.83
C PRO A 4 11.71 -11.99 2.52
N TRP A 5 11.05 -11.76 1.38
CA TRP A 5 11.65 -12.01 0.06
C TRP A 5 12.54 -10.89 -0.47
N TYR A 6 12.49 -9.71 0.13
CA TYR A 6 13.38 -8.62 -0.25
C TYR A 6 14.76 -8.75 0.40
N SER A 7 15.83 -8.44 -0.32
CA SER A 7 17.21 -8.43 0.23
C SER A 7 17.37 -7.42 1.38
N TRP A 8 16.51 -6.43 1.47
CA TRP A 8 16.41 -5.47 2.58
C TRP A 8 15.29 -5.81 3.57
N GLY A 9 14.63 -6.96 3.41
CA GLY A 9 13.54 -7.40 4.28
C GLY A 9 14.02 -8.02 5.58
N TYR A 10 13.08 -8.33 6.47
CA TYR A 10 13.37 -8.74 7.85
C TYR A 10 14.22 -10.01 7.99
N GLN A 11 14.25 -10.89 6.98
CA GLN A 11 15.11 -12.08 7.01
C GLN A 11 16.58 -11.78 6.69
N HIS A 12 16.85 -10.65 6.06
CA HIS A 12 18.19 -10.29 5.58
C HIS A 12 18.76 -9.06 6.27
N THR A 13 17.91 -8.20 6.83
CA THR A 13 18.31 -6.92 7.41
C THR A 13 17.58 -6.68 8.71
N LYS A 14 18.27 -6.14 9.72
CA LYS A 14 17.67 -5.68 10.98
C LYS A 14 16.94 -4.36 10.76
N ALA A 15 15.81 -4.16 11.47
CA ALA A 15 15.03 -2.92 11.37
C ALA A 15 15.89 -1.67 11.62
N ALA A 16 16.73 -1.67 12.64
CA ALA A 16 17.62 -0.55 12.92
C ALA A 16 18.60 -0.23 11.77
N THR A 17 19.11 -1.24 11.07
CA THR A 17 19.98 -1.05 9.90
C THR A 17 19.22 -0.43 8.75
N PHE A 18 18.01 -0.92 8.49
CA PHE A 18 17.13 -0.33 7.47
C PHE A 18 16.83 1.15 7.77
N VAL A 19 16.44 1.45 9.01
CA VAL A 19 16.14 2.82 9.45
C VAL A 19 17.36 3.74 9.30
N ALA A 20 18.54 3.27 9.66
CA ALA A 20 19.77 4.04 9.51
C ALA A 20 20.09 4.32 8.02
N ALA A 21 19.96 3.33 7.16
CA ALA A 21 20.16 3.46 5.70
C ALA A 21 19.14 4.44 5.08
N TRP A 22 17.86 4.32 5.45
CA TRP A 22 16.81 5.24 4.98
C TRP A 22 17.12 6.69 5.36
N ARG A 23 17.44 6.93 6.64
CA ARG A 23 17.79 8.28 7.14
C ARG A 23 19.01 8.85 6.45
N HIS A 24 20.00 8.01 6.19
CA HIS A 24 21.21 8.40 5.46
C HIS A 24 20.87 8.86 4.04
N LEU A 25 20.09 8.09 3.29
CA LEU A 25 19.65 8.46 1.94
C LEU A 25 18.89 9.79 1.92
N VAL A 26 17.88 9.94 2.78
CA VAL A 26 17.11 11.20 2.87
C VAL A 26 18.02 12.39 3.18
N THR A 27 18.97 12.21 4.10
CA THR A 27 19.92 13.26 4.47
C THR A 27 20.84 13.64 3.31
N LEU A 28 21.36 12.63 2.58
CA LEU A 28 22.20 12.84 1.42
C LEU A 28 21.48 13.64 0.32
N PHE A 29 20.26 13.25 -0.03
CA PHE A 29 19.46 13.95 -1.04
C PHE A 29 19.23 15.42 -0.66
N ARG A 30 18.96 15.70 0.61
CA ARG A 30 18.79 17.08 1.10
C ARG A 30 20.08 17.88 1.06
N GLN A 31 21.22 17.26 1.37
CA GLN A 31 22.53 17.90 1.29
C GLN A 31 22.89 18.28 -0.15
N GLU A 32 22.47 17.47 -1.12
CA GLU A 32 22.64 17.72 -2.56
C GLU A 32 21.57 18.66 -3.15
N GLY A 33 20.68 19.22 -2.34
CA GLY A 33 19.64 20.16 -2.78
C GLY A 33 18.47 19.53 -3.52
N ALA A 34 18.28 18.22 -3.41
CA ALA A 34 17.14 17.50 -4.02
C ALA A 34 15.88 17.64 -3.16
N ASP A 35 15.25 18.83 -3.15
CA ASP A 35 14.12 19.16 -2.30
C ASP A 35 12.75 18.72 -2.88
N ASN A 36 12.72 18.29 -4.13
CA ASN A 36 11.51 17.89 -4.85
C ASN A 36 11.17 16.39 -4.72
N VAL A 37 11.73 15.71 -3.73
CA VAL A 37 11.52 14.26 -3.51
C VAL A 37 10.40 14.00 -2.51
N THR A 38 9.45 13.15 -2.90
CA THR A 38 8.45 12.58 -1.98
C THR A 38 8.95 11.24 -1.46
N TRP A 39 9.11 11.13 -0.14
CA TRP A 39 9.63 9.93 0.51
C TRP A 39 8.50 9.00 0.91
N LEU A 40 8.28 7.96 0.10
CA LEU A 40 7.26 6.95 0.32
C LEU A 40 7.84 5.75 1.07
N TRP A 41 7.56 5.66 2.38
CA TRP A 41 7.96 4.52 3.20
C TRP A 41 6.90 3.43 3.13
N THR A 42 7.21 2.31 2.46
CA THR A 42 6.25 1.25 2.16
C THR A 42 6.39 0.05 3.08
N VAL A 43 5.26 -0.44 3.57
CA VAL A 43 5.11 -1.70 4.31
C VAL A 43 4.16 -2.65 3.59
N GLU A 44 4.38 -3.95 3.75
CA GLU A 44 3.43 -4.95 3.28
C GLU A 44 2.26 -5.09 4.23
N ALA A 45 1.07 -5.14 3.67
CA ALA A 45 -0.16 -5.39 4.39
C ALA A 45 -0.14 -6.77 5.07
N ALA A 46 -0.74 -6.86 6.24
CA ALA A 46 -0.82 -8.10 7.04
C ALA A 46 0.55 -8.70 7.40
N GLY A 47 1.50 -7.84 7.73
CA GLY A 47 2.89 -8.09 8.06
C GLY A 47 3.27 -9.51 8.45
N ARG A 48 4.20 -10.07 7.72
CA ARG A 48 4.81 -11.37 8.02
C ARG A 48 6.07 -11.23 8.88
N SER A 49 6.50 -9.99 9.11
CA SER A 49 7.62 -9.72 9.99
C SER A 49 7.25 -10.06 11.44
N PRO A 50 8.10 -10.76 12.17
CA PRO A 50 7.94 -10.93 13.62
C PRO A 50 8.17 -9.62 14.40
N ALA A 51 8.88 -8.66 13.79
CA ALA A 51 9.09 -7.35 14.36
C ALA A 51 7.89 -6.42 14.08
N PRO A 52 7.46 -5.60 15.06
CA PRO A 52 6.43 -4.59 14.84
C PRO A 52 6.78 -3.66 13.69
N VAL A 53 5.78 -3.21 12.95
CA VAL A 53 5.96 -2.25 11.84
C VAL A 53 6.66 -0.97 12.33
N GLN A 54 6.38 -0.55 13.54
CA GLN A 54 6.98 0.63 14.17
C GLN A 54 8.51 0.56 14.27
N ASP A 55 9.10 -0.62 14.44
CA ASP A 55 10.56 -0.78 14.55
C ASP A 55 11.27 -0.38 13.23
N TRP A 56 10.56 -0.45 12.11
CA TRP A 56 11.04 -0.09 10.77
C TRP A 56 10.80 1.38 10.41
N TRP A 57 10.17 2.14 11.32
CA TRP A 57 9.79 3.52 11.08
C TRP A 57 10.97 4.48 11.16
N PRO A 58 11.32 5.19 10.07
CA PRO A 58 12.46 6.11 10.08
C PRO A 58 12.21 7.41 10.86
N GLY A 59 10.95 7.69 11.18
CA GLY A 59 10.53 8.93 11.82
C GLY A 59 9.97 9.97 10.84
N ALA A 60 9.03 10.78 11.30
CA ALA A 60 8.28 11.75 10.49
C ALA A 60 9.16 12.75 9.71
N LYS A 61 10.37 13.05 10.20
CA LYS A 61 11.31 13.92 9.46
C LYS A 61 11.85 13.31 8.17
N TYR A 62 11.70 11.99 7.99
CA TYR A 62 12.31 11.23 6.90
C TYR A 62 11.28 10.55 5.99
N VAL A 63 10.01 10.79 6.22
CA VAL A 63 8.92 10.22 5.44
C VAL A 63 7.95 11.34 5.06
N THR A 64 7.42 11.28 3.85
CA THR A 64 6.35 12.17 3.37
C THR A 64 5.02 11.43 3.35
N TRP A 65 5.01 10.21 2.85
CA TRP A 65 3.84 9.35 2.75
C TRP A 65 4.16 7.93 3.22
N VAL A 66 3.16 7.25 3.74
CA VAL A 66 3.22 5.82 4.04
C VAL A 66 2.63 5.04 2.88
N GLY A 67 3.39 4.10 2.34
CA GLY A 67 2.92 3.13 1.36
C GLY A 67 2.43 1.85 2.05
N VAL A 68 1.36 1.25 1.52
CA VAL A 68 0.92 -0.08 1.96
C VAL A 68 0.71 -0.95 0.72
N ASP A 69 1.44 -2.06 0.63
CA ASP A 69 1.29 -3.04 -0.44
C ASP A 69 0.41 -4.19 0.02
N GLY A 70 -0.59 -4.55 -0.77
CA GLY A 70 -1.49 -5.63 -0.41
C GLY A 70 -2.39 -6.08 -1.55
N TYR A 71 -2.84 -7.34 -1.48
CA TYR A 71 -3.59 -7.98 -2.54
C TYR A 71 -4.77 -8.78 -2.00
N TYR A 72 -5.87 -8.77 -2.73
CA TYR A 72 -7.00 -9.65 -2.46
C TYR A 72 -6.79 -10.99 -3.18
N TYR A 73 -6.30 -11.96 -2.45
CA TYR A 73 -6.02 -13.32 -2.95
C TYR A 73 -7.20 -14.27 -2.73
N ARG A 74 -7.97 -14.06 -1.66
CA ARG A 74 -8.96 -15.02 -1.15
C ARG A 74 -10.38 -14.50 -1.34
N PRO A 75 -11.36 -15.40 -1.45
CA PRO A 75 -12.75 -15.00 -1.50
C PRO A 75 -13.20 -14.10 -0.34
N ALA A 76 -12.68 -14.33 0.86
CA ALA A 76 -13.04 -13.57 2.06
C ALA A 76 -12.26 -12.25 2.24
N ASP A 77 -11.30 -11.91 1.35
CA ASP A 77 -10.52 -10.69 1.50
C ASP A 77 -11.40 -9.45 1.30
N THR A 78 -11.19 -8.50 2.20
CA THR A 78 -11.82 -7.18 2.22
C THR A 78 -10.75 -6.12 2.51
N PHE A 79 -11.06 -4.85 2.30
CA PHE A 79 -10.15 -3.76 2.67
C PHE A 79 -9.70 -3.86 4.14
N ALA A 80 -10.64 -4.07 5.04
CA ALA A 80 -10.36 -4.16 6.46
C ALA A 80 -9.41 -5.30 6.81
N THR A 81 -9.54 -6.47 6.15
CA THR A 81 -8.70 -7.63 6.42
C THR A 81 -7.32 -7.56 5.75
N VAL A 82 -7.23 -6.92 4.59
CA VAL A 82 -5.98 -6.79 3.84
C VAL A 82 -5.19 -5.57 4.32
N PHE A 83 -5.78 -4.38 4.29
CA PHE A 83 -5.09 -3.12 4.55
C PHE A 83 -5.38 -2.54 5.93
N GLY A 84 -6.64 -2.68 6.41
CA GLY A 84 -7.12 -1.95 7.57
C GLY A 84 -6.25 -2.15 8.81
N LYS A 85 -5.90 -3.39 9.13
CA LYS A 85 -5.04 -3.69 10.30
C LYS A 85 -3.68 -3.00 10.24
N THR A 86 -3.06 -2.98 9.07
CA THR A 86 -1.74 -2.36 8.88
C THR A 86 -1.85 -0.84 8.95
N ILE A 87 -2.89 -0.25 8.37
CA ILE A 87 -3.15 1.19 8.47
C ILE A 87 -3.41 1.59 9.93
N ASP A 88 -4.23 0.82 10.66
CA ASP A 88 -4.50 1.07 12.08
C ASP A 88 -3.25 0.95 12.94
N GLU A 89 -2.33 0.03 12.60
CA GLU A 89 -1.04 -0.09 13.27
C GLU A 89 -0.14 1.13 12.98
N VAL A 90 -0.04 1.54 11.73
CA VAL A 90 0.71 2.73 11.30
C VAL A 90 0.17 3.99 11.98
N ARG A 91 -1.14 4.14 12.11
CA ARG A 91 -1.79 5.29 12.76
C ARG A 91 -1.47 5.43 14.25
N LYS A 92 -0.88 4.42 14.90
CA LYS A 92 -0.42 4.54 16.30
C LYS A 92 0.82 5.42 16.46
N PHE A 93 1.60 5.63 15.41
CA PHE A 93 2.86 6.37 15.48
C PHE A 93 3.03 7.47 14.43
N THR A 94 2.16 7.55 13.41
CA THR A 94 2.18 8.65 12.44
C THR A 94 0.79 8.96 11.89
N SER A 95 0.56 10.25 11.58
CA SER A 95 -0.60 10.75 10.83
C SER A 95 -0.30 11.01 9.35
N ASP A 96 0.90 10.67 8.87
CA ASP A 96 1.29 10.90 7.48
C ASP A 96 0.29 10.25 6.51
N PRO A 97 0.04 10.88 5.34
CA PRO A 97 -0.90 10.35 4.35
C PRO A 97 -0.53 8.93 3.91
N VAL A 98 -1.55 8.08 3.70
CA VAL A 98 -1.37 6.70 3.26
C VAL A 98 -1.72 6.55 1.79
N LEU A 99 -0.83 5.95 1.02
CA LEU A 99 -1.03 5.50 -0.36
C LEU A 99 -1.06 3.97 -0.39
N LEU A 100 -2.00 3.36 -1.12
CA LEU A 100 -1.86 1.95 -1.50
C LEU A 100 -0.80 1.87 -2.61
N SER A 101 0.46 1.72 -2.21
CA SER A 101 1.62 1.81 -3.10
C SER A 101 1.73 0.66 -4.09
N GLU A 102 1.08 -0.47 -3.77
CA GLU A 102 0.90 -1.59 -4.68
C GLU A 102 -0.35 -2.38 -4.24
N CYS A 103 -1.31 -2.54 -5.14
CA CYS A 103 -2.49 -3.36 -4.83
C CYS A 103 -3.12 -3.95 -6.09
N ALA A 104 -3.87 -5.03 -5.90
CA ALA A 104 -4.79 -5.56 -6.91
C ALA A 104 -5.84 -6.48 -6.28
N VAL A 105 -6.90 -6.76 -7.04
CA VAL A 105 -7.93 -7.73 -6.70
C VAL A 105 -7.88 -8.86 -7.72
N GLY A 106 -7.63 -10.09 -7.27
CA GLY A 106 -7.51 -11.25 -8.14
C GLY A 106 -8.82 -11.61 -8.88
N PRO A 107 -8.72 -12.36 -9.98
CA PRO A 107 -9.83 -12.69 -10.89
C PRO A 107 -10.74 -13.81 -10.33
N ALA A 108 -11.10 -13.73 -9.04
CA ALA A 108 -11.99 -14.70 -8.40
C ALA A 108 -13.45 -14.26 -8.50
N ALA A 109 -14.36 -15.19 -8.19
CA ALA A 109 -15.79 -14.89 -8.11
C ALA A 109 -16.03 -13.67 -7.18
N GLY A 110 -16.83 -12.73 -7.66
CA GLY A 110 -17.12 -11.50 -6.93
C GLY A 110 -16.07 -10.40 -7.08
N GLN A 111 -15.12 -10.49 -8.01
CA GLN A 111 -14.09 -9.48 -8.27
C GLN A 111 -14.67 -8.06 -8.38
N PHE A 112 -15.79 -7.89 -9.09
CA PHE A 112 -16.50 -6.60 -9.19
C PHE A 112 -16.80 -6.00 -7.80
N ARG A 113 -17.44 -6.77 -6.91
CA ARG A 113 -17.78 -6.29 -5.57
C ARG A 113 -16.56 -6.03 -4.70
N LYS A 114 -15.49 -6.80 -4.91
CA LYS A 114 -14.24 -6.62 -4.17
C LYS A 114 -13.50 -5.36 -4.61
N ILE A 115 -13.53 -5.02 -5.89
CA ILE A 115 -12.98 -3.76 -6.38
C ILE A 115 -13.75 -2.59 -5.77
N LEU A 116 -15.09 -2.63 -5.74
CA LEU A 116 -15.88 -1.62 -5.05
C LEU A 116 -15.59 -1.57 -3.54
N ASN A 117 -15.37 -2.73 -2.89
CA ASN A 117 -14.97 -2.77 -1.48
C ASN A 117 -13.57 -2.15 -1.26
N LEU A 118 -12.65 -2.30 -2.21
CA LEU A 118 -11.34 -1.64 -2.17
C LEU A 118 -11.52 -0.12 -2.13
N PHE A 119 -12.24 0.47 -3.07
CA PHE A 119 -12.50 1.93 -3.12
C PHE A 119 -13.27 2.43 -1.90
N ASN A 120 -14.33 1.75 -1.47
CA ASN A 120 -15.06 2.10 -0.25
C ASN A 120 -14.15 2.09 0.99
N GLY A 121 -13.22 1.16 1.05
CA GLY A 121 -12.21 1.11 2.10
C GLY A 121 -11.24 2.28 2.03
N MET A 122 -10.78 2.63 0.83
CA MET A 122 -9.90 3.78 0.60
C MET A 122 -10.54 5.07 1.12
N SER A 123 -11.80 5.32 0.76
CA SER A 123 -12.57 6.46 1.25
C SER A 123 -12.69 6.46 2.78
N LYS A 124 -13.10 5.33 3.37
CA LYS A 124 -13.23 5.19 4.83
C LYS A 124 -11.93 5.46 5.58
N TYR A 125 -10.80 4.96 5.08
CA TYR A 125 -9.48 5.10 5.69
C TYR A 125 -8.74 6.37 5.23
N ARG A 126 -9.36 7.17 4.35
CA ARG A 126 -8.82 8.42 3.79
C ARG A 126 -7.42 8.22 3.22
N THR A 127 -7.28 7.26 2.31
CA THR A 127 -6.03 7.04 1.57
C THR A 127 -5.89 8.04 0.44
N LEU A 128 -4.65 8.36 0.05
CA LEU A 128 -4.36 9.28 -1.05
C LEU A 128 -4.80 8.76 -2.42
N GLY A 129 -4.79 7.44 -2.57
CA GLY A 129 -5.03 6.78 -3.85
C GLY A 129 -4.44 5.39 -3.86
N LEU A 130 -4.30 4.83 -5.05
CA LEU A 130 -3.73 3.49 -5.26
C LEU A 130 -2.84 3.43 -6.51
N VAL A 131 -1.91 2.47 -6.49
CA VAL A 131 -1.17 1.99 -7.66
C VAL A 131 -1.60 0.55 -7.91
N TRP A 132 -2.28 0.32 -9.03
CA TRP A 132 -2.75 -1.02 -9.39
C TRP A 132 -1.63 -1.83 -10.02
N PHE A 133 -1.43 -3.07 -9.52
CA PHE A 133 -0.48 -4.02 -10.09
C PHE A 133 -1.10 -4.72 -11.30
N ASP A 134 -1.00 -4.07 -12.46
CA ASP A 134 -1.65 -4.50 -13.70
C ASP A 134 -0.78 -5.46 -14.50
N LYS A 135 -0.58 -6.68 -13.98
CA LYS A 135 0.32 -7.66 -14.56
C LYS A 135 -0.24 -9.08 -14.51
N LYS A 136 -0.02 -9.86 -15.56
CA LYS A 136 -0.16 -11.32 -15.52
C LYS A 136 1.06 -11.92 -14.85
N GLN A 137 0.89 -12.35 -13.60
CA GLN A 137 1.95 -12.98 -12.83
C GLN A 137 2.02 -14.48 -13.14
N THR A 138 3.14 -14.93 -13.69
CA THR A 138 3.33 -16.31 -14.16
C THR A 138 4.09 -17.18 -13.16
N GLY A 139 4.71 -16.59 -12.13
CA GLY A 139 5.51 -17.26 -11.11
C GLY A 139 5.12 -16.89 -9.69
N GLY A 140 5.64 -17.64 -8.70
CA GLY A 140 5.39 -17.40 -7.28
C GLY A 140 4.16 -18.13 -6.74
N THR A 141 3.97 -18.06 -5.41
CA THR A 141 2.90 -18.77 -4.69
C THR A 141 1.50 -18.25 -5.05
N TYR A 142 1.41 -16.98 -5.33
CA TYR A 142 0.14 -16.28 -5.61
C TYR A 142 0.06 -15.80 -7.05
N ARG A 143 0.58 -16.59 -7.99
CA ARG A 143 0.47 -16.27 -9.41
C ARG A 143 -1.00 -16.17 -9.84
N GLN A 144 -1.38 -15.00 -10.30
CA GLN A 144 -2.72 -14.68 -10.81
C GLN A 144 -2.60 -13.69 -11.96
N ASP A 145 -3.65 -13.56 -12.73
CA ASP A 145 -3.79 -12.47 -13.68
C ASP A 145 -4.42 -11.27 -12.98
N TRP A 146 -3.62 -10.25 -12.70
CA TRP A 146 -4.03 -9.04 -12.00
C TRP A 146 -4.53 -7.94 -12.93
N ARG A 147 -4.46 -8.18 -14.24
CA ARG A 147 -4.84 -7.18 -15.24
C ARG A 147 -6.32 -6.90 -15.18
N LEU A 148 -6.67 -5.62 -15.29
CA LEU A 148 -8.06 -5.17 -15.29
C LEU A 148 -8.75 -5.46 -16.62
N GLU A 149 -8.04 -5.29 -17.74
CA GLU A 149 -8.58 -5.38 -19.09
C GLU A 149 -9.09 -6.77 -19.46
N ASP A 150 -8.63 -7.80 -18.80
CA ASP A 150 -9.11 -9.18 -19.04
C ASP A 150 -10.54 -9.44 -18.51
N SER A 151 -11.12 -8.50 -17.75
CA SER A 151 -12.46 -8.58 -17.20
C SER A 151 -13.24 -7.27 -17.38
N PRO A 152 -14.19 -7.21 -18.34
CA PRO A 152 -15.02 -6.01 -18.51
C PRO A 152 -15.74 -5.55 -17.23
N LEU A 153 -16.16 -6.49 -16.38
CA LEU A 153 -16.76 -6.16 -15.07
C LEU A 153 -15.75 -5.57 -14.09
N ALA A 154 -14.48 -6.01 -14.14
CA ALA A 154 -13.44 -5.43 -13.30
C ALA A 154 -13.13 -4.00 -13.73
N VAL A 155 -13.02 -3.75 -15.04
CA VAL A 155 -12.86 -2.41 -15.61
C VAL A 155 -14.00 -1.50 -15.18
N GLU A 156 -15.25 -1.97 -15.27
CA GLU A 156 -16.42 -1.18 -14.87
C GLU A 156 -16.39 -0.84 -13.38
N ALA A 157 -16.12 -1.83 -12.51
CA ALA A 157 -16.01 -1.60 -11.06
C ALA A 157 -14.91 -0.59 -10.73
N PHE A 158 -13.77 -0.68 -11.42
CA PHE A 158 -12.65 0.24 -11.23
C PHE A 158 -13.02 1.67 -11.67
N ARG A 159 -13.68 1.82 -12.82
CA ARG A 159 -14.17 3.13 -13.29
C ARG A 159 -15.17 3.77 -12.33
N LEU A 160 -16.09 2.98 -11.77
CA LEU A 160 -17.04 3.44 -10.77
C LEU A 160 -16.29 3.93 -9.52
N GLY A 161 -15.36 3.14 -8.99
CA GLY A 161 -14.58 3.50 -7.82
C GLY A 161 -13.75 4.78 -8.02
N VAL A 162 -13.07 4.91 -9.17
CA VAL A 162 -12.31 6.13 -9.49
C VAL A 162 -13.21 7.35 -9.60
N LYS A 163 -14.41 7.21 -10.19
CA LYS A 163 -15.36 8.32 -10.30
C LYS A 163 -15.82 8.82 -8.93
N ASP A 164 -16.12 7.89 -8.02
CA ASP A 164 -16.57 8.23 -6.66
C ASP A 164 -15.44 8.90 -5.85
N GLU A 165 -14.19 8.45 -5.98
CA GLU A 165 -13.02 9.06 -5.30
C GLU A 165 -12.65 10.45 -5.85
N LEU A 166 -12.86 10.68 -7.15
CA LEU A 166 -12.58 11.97 -7.79
C LEU A 166 -13.70 13.00 -7.61
N MET A 167 -14.85 12.61 -7.06
CA MET A 167 -15.88 13.59 -6.71
C MET A 167 -15.38 14.47 -5.57
N PRO A 168 -15.34 15.79 -5.74
CA PRO A 168 -14.89 16.69 -4.69
C PRO A 168 -15.75 16.48 -3.45
N VAL A 169 -15.11 16.20 -2.32
CA VAL A 169 -15.78 16.25 -1.02
C VAL A 169 -16.23 17.71 -0.86
N THR A 170 -17.51 17.95 -1.04
CA THR A 170 -18.09 19.26 -0.77
C THR A 170 -17.78 19.57 0.71
N PRO A 171 -17.06 20.66 1.02
CA PRO A 171 -16.85 21.02 2.41
C PRO A 171 -18.23 21.20 3.04
N THR A 172 -18.61 20.35 3.98
CA THR A 172 -19.72 20.61 4.87
C THR A 172 -19.32 21.80 5.73
N GLY A 173 -19.95 22.95 5.44
CA GLY A 173 -19.78 24.17 6.19
C GLY A 173 -20.19 24.03 7.66
#